data_edce15f476595b24b5f97d733933e091
#
_entry.id   edce15f476595b24b5f97d733933e091
#
_cell.length_a   1.000
_cell.length_b   1.000
_cell.length_c   1.000
_cell.angle_alpha   90.00
_cell.angle_beta   90.00
_cell.angle_gamma   90.00
#
_symmetry.space_group_name_H-M   'P 1'
#
loop_
_entity.id
_entity.type
_entity.pdbx_description
1 polymer ?
#
loop_
_entity_poly.entity_id
_entity_poly.type
_entity_poly.pdbx_seq_one_letter_code
_entity_poly.pdbx_strand_id
1 'polypeptide(L)'
;MKRFEVGKNYRMVSPCDTNCAWYYTLTKRTAKTVTLLDFDKKETIVRRVAEMKAIDRVTGVESGEEYCKPLGDFSMCPILWSSKDI
;
A
#
# COMPACT_ATOMS: atom_id res chain seq x y z
N MET A 1 -3.08 9.62 10.51
CA MET A 1 -2.35 8.69 9.63
C MET A 1 -3.35 7.93 8.74
N LYS A 2 -3.08 7.87 7.47
CA LYS A 2 -3.88 7.08 6.54
C LYS A 2 -3.53 5.60 6.67
N ARG A 3 -4.53 4.76 6.82
CA ARG A 3 -4.37 3.31 7.00
C ARG A 3 -5.10 2.53 5.92
N PHE A 4 -4.64 1.31 5.66
CA PHE A 4 -5.35 0.38 4.78
C PHE A 4 -6.67 -0.04 5.42
N GLU A 5 -7.74 -0.07 4.64
CA GLU A 5 -9.07 -0.45 5.11
C GLU A 5 -9.61 -1.65 4.32
N VAL A 6 -10.18 -2.61 5.05
CA VAL A 6 -10.80 -3.81 4.45
C VAL A 6 -11.98 -3.40 3.58
N GLY A 7 -12.07 -4.02 2.40
CA GLY A 7 -13.14 -3.76 1.44
C GLY A 7 -12.83 -2.66 0.44
N LYS A 8 -11.71 -1.96 0.59
CA LYS A 8 -11.28 -0.93 -0.37
C LYS A 8 -10.37 -1.50 -1.44
N ASN A 9 -10.36 -0.84 -2.59
CA ASN A 9 -9.48 -1.13 -3.70
C ASN A 9 -8.31 -0.14 -3.70
N TYR A 10 -7.13 -0.63 -4.07
CA TYR A 10 -5.91 0.18 -4.11
C TYR A 10 -5.22 0.03 -5.46
N ARG A 11 -4.59 1.11 -5.89
CA ARG A 11 -3.82 1.15 -7.14
C ARG A 11 -2.34 1.34 -6.83
N MET A 12 -1.50 0.53 -7.46
CA MET A 12 -0.05 0.65 -7.38
C MET A 12 0.51 0.86 -8.78
N VAL A 13 1.36 1.87 -8.93
CA VAL A 13 2.00 2.21 -10.20
C VAL A 13 3.47 1.82 -10.15
N SER A 14 3.98 1.26 -11.25
CA SER A 14 5.39 0.93 -11.37
C SER A 14 6.27 2.19 -11.28
N PRO A 15 7.37 2.16 -10.51
CA PRO A 15 8.29 3.29 -10.45
C PRO A 15 9.06 3.50 -11.75
N CYS A 16 9.16 2.47 -12.60
CA CYS A 16 9.90 2.53 -13.86
C CYS A 16 9.01 2.80 -15.07
N ASP A 17 7.72 2.52 -14.96
CA ASP A 17 6.76 2.64 -16.07
C ASP A 17 5.40 3.08 -15.53
N THR A 18 5.04 4.33 -15.77
CA THR A 18 3.78 4.91 -15.30
C THR A 18 2.55 4.32 -15.99
N ASN A 19 2.72 3.63 -17.12
CA ASN A 19 1.64 2.93 -17.81
C ASN A 19 1.37 1.53 -17.23
N CYS A 20 2.25 1.05 -16.37
CA CYS A 20 2.09 -0.24 -15.70
C CYS A 20 1.53 -0.02 -14.29
N ALA A 21 0.34 -0.53 -14.05
CA ALA A 21 -0.32 -0.39 -12.77
C ALA A 21 -0.93 -1.73 -12.33
N TRP A 22 -1.00 -1.93 -11.01
CA TRP A 22 -1.64 -3.08 -10.41
C TRP A 22 -2.79 -2.61 -9.55
N TYR A 23 -3.85 -3.41 -9.49
CA TYR A 23 -5.03 -3.14 -8.69
C TYR A 23 -5.24 -4.27 -7.69
N TYR A 24 -5.49 -3.91 -6.43
CA TYR A 24 -5.68 -4.86 -5.35
C TYR A 24 -6.91 -4.51 -4.54
N THR A 25 -7.62 -5.54 -4.08
CA THR A 25 -8.68 -5.39 -3.08
C THR A 25 -8.16 -5.88 -1.74
N LEU A 26 -8.30 -5.07 -0.71
CA LEU A 26 -7.94 -5.47 0.64
C LEU A 26 -9.06 -6.33 1.22
N THR A 27 -8.80 -7.63 1.38
CA THR A 27 -9.83 -8.58 1.82
C THR A 27 -9.76 -8.88 3.30
N LYS A 28 -8.57 -8.75 3.89
CA LYS A 28 -8.35 -9.06 5.31
C LYS A 28 -7.20 -8.22 5.85
N ARG A 29 -7.25 -7.94 7.14
CA ARG A 29 -6.20 -7.17 7.80
C ARG A 29 -5.99 -7.64 9.22
N THR A 30 -4.71 -7.68 9.63
CA THR A 30 -4.32 -7.77 11.04
C THR A 30 -3.62 -6.47 11.45
N ALA A 31 -3.14 -6.40 12.70
CA ALA A 31 -2.43 -5.20 13.18
C ALA A 31 -1.17 -4.86 12.36
N LYS A 32 -0.52 -5.87 11.76
CA LYS A 32 0.76 -5.71 11.08
C LYS A 32 0.79 -6.22 9.65
N THR A 33 -0.28 -6.84 9.16
CA THR A 33 -0.33 -7.43 7.83
C THR A 33 -1.62 -7.09 7.11
N VAL A 34 -1.55 -7.12 5.78
CA VAL A 34 -2.72 -6.97 4.91
C VAL A 34 -2.77 -8.13 3.94
N THR A 35 -3.98 -8.59 3.64
CA THR A 35 -4.23 -9.62 2.63
C THR A 35 -4.84 -8.93 1.42
N LEU A 36 -4.17 -9.03 0.29
CA LEU A 36 -4.54 -8.36 -0.95
C LEU A 36 -4.95 -9.38 -2.01
N LEU A 37 -6.03 -9.09 -2.72
CA LEU A 37 -6.47 -9.85 -3.88
C LEU A 37 -6.05 -9.10 -5.14
N ASP A 38 -5.21 -9.72 -5.96
CA ASP A 38 -4.78 -9.17 -7.25
C ASP A 38 -5.94 -9.31 -8.26
N PHE A 39 -6.36 -8.21 -8.87
CA PHE A 39 -7.45 -8.20 -9.83
C PHE A 39 -7.14 -9.00 -11.10
N ASP A 40 -5.91 -8.90 -11.60
CA ASP A 40 -5.54 -9.53 -12.87
C ASP A 40 -5.34 -11.04 -12.72
N LYS A 41 -4.59 -11.43 -11.70
CA LYS A 41 -4.24 -12.85 -11.47
C LYS A 41 -5.22 -13.55 -10.55
N LYS A 42 -6.07 -12.80 -9.84
CA LYS A 42 -6.99 -13.30 -8.82
C LYS A 42 -6.29 -14.13 -7.74
N GLU A 43 -5.05 -13.78 -7.46
CA GLU A 43 -4.24 -14.40 -6.42
C GLU A 43 -4.33 -13.59 -5.13
N THR A 44 -4.32 -14.29 -4.01
CA THR A 44 -4.29 -13.67 -2.69
C THR A 44 -2.87 -13.66 -2.18
N ILE A 45 -2.40 -12.48 -1.73
CA ILE A 45 -1.09 -12.30 -1.15
C ILE A 45 -1.20 -11.66 0.22
N VAL A 46 -0.32 -12.05 1.13
CA VAL A 46 -0.23 -11.47 2.47
C VAL A 46 1.10 -10.72 2.57
N ARG A 47 1.04 -9.45 2.99
CA ARG A 47 2.24 -8.62 3.12
C ARG A 47 2.26 -7.87 4.43
N ARG A 48 3.45 -7.64 4.95
CA ARG A 48 3.65 -6.80 6.14
C ARG A 48 3.42 -5.35 5.80
N VAL A 49 2.76 -4.65 6.71
CA VAL A 49 2.54 -3.21 6.62
C VAL A 49 3.64 -2.49 7.37
N ALA A 50 4.19 -1.47 6.74
CA ALA A 50 5.10 -0.52 7.36
C ALA A 50 4.43 0.86 7.41
N GLU A 51 4.94 1.74 8.24
CA GLU A 51 4.43 3.08 8.40
C GLU A 51 5.51 4.10 8.04
N MET A 52 5.12 5.11 7.27
CA MET A 52 5.95 6.27 7.01
C MET A 52 5.34 7.46 7.73
N LYS A 53 6.06 8.02 8.69
CA LYS A 53 5.60 9.15 9.49
C LYS A 53 6.38 10.40 9.12
N ALA A 54 5.69 11.53 9.08
CA ALA A 54 6.29 12.84 8.88
C ALA A 54 5.72 13.81 9.93
N ILE A 55 6.57 14.66 10.45
CA ILE A 55 6.18 15.70 11.40
C ILE A 55 6.50 17.05 10.78
N ASP A 56 5.48 17.90 10.68
CA ASP A 56 5.66 19.28 10.24
C ASP A 56 6.39 20.06 11.33
N ARG A 57 7.55 20.62 11.00
CA ARG A 57 8.40 21.36 11.96
C ARG A 57 7.77 22.70 12.36
N VAL A 58 6.88 23.24 11.57
CA VAL A 58 6.24 24.54 11.83
C VAL A 58 5.03 24.38 12.72
N THR A 59 4.16 23.42 12.38
CA THR A 59 2.87 23.23 13.10
C THR A 59 2.93 22.14 14.15
N GLY A 60 3.94 21.25 14.10
CA GLY A 60 4.03 20.08 14.97
C GLY A 60 3.04 18.99 14.64
N VAL A 61 2.30 19.10 13.54
CA VAL A 61 1.31 18.11 13.15
C VAL A 61 1.99 16.88 12.59
N GLU A 62 1.65 15.71 13.15
CA GLU A 62 2.11 14.43 12.64
C GLU A 62 1.20 13.97 11.49
N SER A 63 1.82 13.63 10.37
CA SER A 63 1.14 13.04 9.22
C SER A 63 1.87 11.77 8.79
N GLY A 64 1.24 10.98 7.94
CA GLY A 64 1.86 9.78 7.42
C GLY A 64 0.84 8.82 6.85
N GLU A 65 1.34 7.70 6.35
CA GLU A 65 0.50 6.64 5.80
C GLU A 65 1.17 5.28 5.93
N GLU A 66 0.36 4.25 5.82
CA GLU A 66 0.85 2.88 5.75
C GLU A 66 1.23 2.53 4.31
N TYR A 67 2.16 1.60 4.16
CA TYR A 67 2.54 1.07 2.86
C TYR A 67 2.95 -0.39 2.96
N CYS A 68 2.95 -1.08 1.85
CA CYS A 68 3.47 -2.43 1.74
C CYS A 68 4.11 -2.64 0.36
N LYS A 69 4.82 -3.76 0.20
CA LYS A 69 5.51 -4.11 -1.04
C LYS A 69 4.93 -5.41 -1.60
N PRO A 70 3.82 -5.36 -2.36
CA PRO A 70 3.10 -6.55 -2.81
C PRO A 70 3.95 -7.52 -3.64
N LEU A 71 4.90 -7.00 -4.41
CA LEU A 71 5.78 -7.82 -5.26
C LEU A 71 7.07 -8.27 -4.57
N GLY A 72 7.28 -7.87 -3.31
CA GLY A 72 8.46 -8.20 -2.54
C GLY A 72 9.41 -7.02 -2.36
N ASP A 73 10.44 -7.23 -1.52
CA ASP A 73 11.43 -6.21 -1.20
C ASP A 73 12.69 -6.42 -2.07
N PHE A 74 12.83 -5.61 -3.09
CA PHE A 74 13.98 -5.62 -3.99
C PHE A 74 14.26 -4.20 -4.48
N SER A 75 15.40 -4.00 -5.15
CA SER A 75 15.77 -2.69 -5.70
C SER A 75 14.69 -2.20 -6.69
N MET A 76 14.20 -0.97 -6.49
CA MET A 76 13.14 -0.35 -7.29
C MET A 76 11.80 -1.10 -7.25
N CYS A 77 11.51 -1.82 -6.17
CA CYS A 77 10.22 -2.48 -6.02
C CYS A 77 9.07 -1.47 -5.97
N PRO A 78 7.93 -1.78 -6.59
CA PRO A 78 6.73 -0.94 -6.45
C PRO A 78 6.23 -0.95 -5.01
N ILE A 79 5.70 0.20 -4.58
CA ILE A 79 5.16 0.36 -3.23
C ILE A 79 3.66 0.67 -3.34
N LEU A 80 2.87 -0.07 -2.58
CA LEU A 80 1.44 0.20 -2.44
C LEU A 80 1.21 1.08 -1.23
N TRP A 81 0.67 2.27 -1.45
CA TRP A 81 0.41 3.27 -0.42
C TRP A 81 -1.07 3.24 -0.01
N SER A 82 -1.34 3.40 1.27
CA SER A 82 -2.71 3.42 1.79
C SER A 82 -3.53 4.63 1.30
N SER A 83 -2.86 5.68 0.85
CA SER A 83 -3.52 6.87 0.28
C SER A 83 -3.99 6.67 -1.17
N LYS A 84 -3.63 5.57 -1.82
CA LYS A 84 -3.97 5.28 -3.22
C LYS A 84 -5.22 4.41 -3.36
N ASP A 85 -6.20 4.61 -2.49
CA ASP A 85 -7.50 3.97 -2.59
C ASP A 85 -8.30 4.57 -3.76
N ILE A 86 -9.11 3.72 -4.35
CA ILE A 86 -9.93 4.07 -5.51
C ILE A 86 -11.40 4.12 -5.11
#